data_48e971bb5d0b1755603ab017ab74a1e3
#
_entry.id   48e971bb5d0b1755603ab017ab74a1e3
#
_cell.length_a   1.000
_cell.length_b   1.000
_cell.length_c   1.000
_cell.angle_alpha   90.00
_cell.angle_beta   90.00
_cell.angle_gamma   90.00
#
_symmetry.space_group_name_H-M   'P 1'
#
loop_
_entity.id
_entity.type
_entity.pdbx_description
1 polymer ?
#
loop_
_entity_poly.entity_id
_entity_poly.type
_entity_poly.pdbx_seq_one_letter_code
_entity_poly.pdbx_strand_id
1 'polypeptide(L)'
;MERILIIEDEPEMRRNLATILRLEGFEPVVAEHGRAGVDLARRQRPDLVVCDVMMPELDGYGVLEALRADPATARTPFIFLTARGERPDVRAGMNLGADDYLTKPVAKADLLAAIRARLARAAQQARAEFNPDFSSAAPLGRAFGLTPRVAEVLLWVAQGKTNPEVAAILGISESTVKKHMLEVLATLGVETRTAATLRALEALSGRPPSSGVSPHY
;
A
#
# COMPACT_ATOMS: atom_id res chain seq x y z
N MET A 1 -10.71 2.08 -5.25
CA MET A 1 -10.83 3.56 -5.24
C MET A 1 -9.64 4.04 -4.44
N GLU A 2 -8.78 4.89 -5.01
CA GLU A 2 -7.59 5.36 -4.31
C GLU A 2 -7.98 6.35 -3.21
N ARG A 3 -7.40 6.13 -2.02
CA ARG A 3 -7.63 6.94 -0.83
C ARG A 3 -6.59 8.03 -0.73
N ILE A 4 -7.04 9.29 -0.72
CA ILE A 4 -6.18 10.48 -0.63
C ILE A 4 -6.39 11.16 0.71
N LEU A 5 -5.36 11.21 1.55
CA LEU A 5 -5.39 11.97 2.80
C LEU A 5 -5.06 13.44 2.54
N ILE A 6 -5.95 14.32 2.94
CA ILE A 6 -5.78 15.77 2.89
C ILE A 6 -5.53 16.25 4.31
N ILE A 7 -4.41 16.95 4.53
CA ILE A 7 -4.06 17.56 5.82
C ILE A 7 -3.97 19.07 5.58
N GLU A 8 -4.95 19.80 6.10
CA GLU A 8 -5.12 21.24 5.84
C GLU A 8 -5.88 21.85 7.02
N ASP A 9 -5.36 22.88 7.65
CA ASP A 9 -5.98 23.51 8.82
C ASP A 9 -7.14 24.45 8.44
N GLU A 10 -7.08 25.07 7.24
CA GLU A 10 -8.14 25.94 6.76
C GLU A 10 -9.40 25.13 6.35
N PRO A 11 -10.56 25.33 7.03
CA PRO A 11 -11.74 24.49 6.79
C PRO A 11 -12.34 24.61 5.39
N GLU A 12 -12.25 25.81 4.76
CA GLU A 12 -12.79 26.02 3.42
C GLU A 12 -11.94 25.32 2.37
N MET A 13 -10.62 25.49 2.45
CA MET A 13 -9.68 24.83 1.56
C MET A 13 -9.78 23.32 1.67
N ARG A 14 -9.81 22.79 2.89
CA ARG A 14 -9.96 21.36 3.17
C ARG A 14 -11.24 20.78 2.54
N ARG A 15 -12.39 21.46 2.69
CA ARG A 15 -13.66 21.04 2.08
C ARG A 15 -13.62 21.11 0.55
N ASN A 16 -13.02 22.15 -0.01
CA ASN A 16 -12.88 22.32 -1.45
C ASN A 16 -12.05 21.19 -2.08
N LEU A 17 -10.87 20.92 -1.53
CA LEU A 17 -10.00 19.82 -1.98
C LEU A 17 -10.72 18.47 -1.89
N ALA A 18 -11.40 18.17 -0.79
CA ALA A 18 -12.16 16.94 -0.62
C ALA A 18 -13.29 16.80 -1.66
N THR A 19 -13.98 17.91 -1.98
CA THR A 19 -15.04 17.92 -2.98
C THR A 19 -14.48 17.66 -4.38
N ILE A 20 -13.38 18.32 -4.75
CA ILE A 20 -12.69 18.11 -6.03
C ILE A 20 -12.31 16.64 -6.18
N LEU A 21 -11.64 16.06 -5.18
CA LEU A 21 -11.17 14.66 -5.23
C LEU A 21 -12.33 13.67 -5.32
N ARG A 22 -13.41 13.89 -4.57
CA ARG A 22 -14.60 13.02 -4.64
C ARG A 22 -15.27 13.04 -6.01
N LEU A 23 -15.39 14.20 -6.64
CA LEU A 23 -15.94 14.35 -7.99
C LEU A 23 -15.09 13.67 -9.07
N GLU A 24 -13.79 13.52 -8.82
CA GLU A 24 -12.84 12.86 -9.72
C GLU A 24 -12.65 11.36 -9.43
N GLY A 25 -13.45 10.80 -8.52
CA GLY A 25 -13.49 9.36 -8.26
C GLY A 25 -12.49 8.87 -7.21
N PHE A 26 -11.87 9.77 -6.43
CA PHE A 26 -11.05 9.42 -5.28
C PHE A 26 -11.86 9.29 -3.99
N GLU A 27 -11.31 8.61 -2.99
CA GLU A 27 -11.83 8.56 -1.62
C GLU A 27 -11.05 9.56 -0.74
N PRO A 28 -11.54 10.80 -0.52
CA PRO A 28 -10.84 11.76 0.33
C PRO A 28 -11.04 11.45 1.80
N VAL A 29 -9.94 11.36 2.54
CA VAL A 29 -9.88 11.39 4.01
C VAL A 29 -9.33 12.75 4.41
N VAL A 30 -9.88 13.38 5.44
CA VAL A 30 -9.48 14.74 5.83
C VAL A 30 -8.97 14.79 7.26
N ALA A 31 -7.93 15.57 7.49
CA ALA A 31 -7.38 15.93 8.79
C ALA A 31 -7.28 17.46 8.91
N GLU A 32 -7.57 17.98 10.09
CA GLU A 32 -7.61 19.43 10.36
C GLU A 32 -6.28 19.99 10.91
N HIS A 33 -5.33 19.14 11.23
CA HIS A 33 -3.98 19.50 11.70
C HIS A 33 -3.02 18.32 11.53
N GLY A 34 -1.71 18.58 11.62
CA GLY A 34 -0.66 17.61 11.34
C GLY A 34 -0.74 16.33 12.18
N ARG A 35 -1.01 16.44 13.50
CA ARG A 35 -1.12 15.26 14.39
C ARG A 35 -2.26 14.33 13.98
N ALA A 36 -3.45 14.89 13.72
CA ALA A 36 -4.58 14.10 13.22
C ALA A 36 -4.25 13.44 11.89
N GLY A 37 -3.50 14.14 11.02
CA GLY A 37 -3.03 13.60 9.75
C GLY A 37 -2.14 12.37 9.91
N VAL A 38 -1.13 12.43 10.79
CA VAL A 38 -0.24 11.30 11.08
C VAL A 38 -1.03 10.10 11.62
N ASP A 39 -1.95 10.33 12.56
CA ASP A 39 -2.78 9.27 13.13
C ASP A 39 -3.71 8.62 12.10
N LEU A 40 -4.31 9.42 11.22
CA LEU A 40 -5.14 8.90 10.13
C LEU A 40 -4.32 8.14 9.09
N ALA A 41 -3.14 8.63 8.73
CA ALA A 41 -2.25 7.92 7.81
C ALA A 41 -1.89 6.52 8.32
N ARG A 42 -1.54 6.39 9.59
CA ARG A 42 -1.23 5.10 10.23
C ARG A 42 -2.40 4.13 10.24
N ARG A 43 -3.60 4.63 10.59
CA ARG A 43 -4.82 3.80 10.69
C ARG A 43 -5.40 3.41 9.34
N GLN A 44 -5.45 4.35 8.40
CA GLN A 44 -6.18 4.18 7.14
C GLN A 44 -5.30 3.86 5.94
N ARG A 45 -3.95 4.03 6.09
CA ARG A 45 -2.96 3.74 5.05
C ARG A 45 -3.36 4.30 3.68
N PRO A 46 -3.43 5.63 3.53
CA PRO A 46 -3.82 6.24 2.28
C PRO A 46 -2.83 5.92 1.16
N ASP A 47 -3.31 5.96 -0.08
CA ASP A 47 -2.49 5.75 -1.26
C ASP A 47 -1.61 6.97 -1.58
N LEU A 48 -2.02 8.17 -1.10
CA LEU A 48 -1.26 9.41 -1.24
C LEU A 48 -1.68 10.42 -0.16
N VAL A 49 -0.75 11.27 0.25
CA VAL A 49 -0.98 12.39 1.16
C VAL A 49 -0.80 13.72 0.42
N VAL A 50 -1.76 14.63 0.60
CA VAL A 50 -1.67 16.05 0.23
C VAL A 50 -1.68 16.85 1.54
N CYS A 51 -0.63 17.61 1.82
CA CYS A 51 -0.44 18.27 3.11
C CYS A 51 -0.07 19.73 2.95
N ASP A 52 -0.73 20.62 3.68
CA ASP A 52 -0.24 21.99 3.84
C ASP A 52 1.11 21.99 4.55
N VAL A 53 2.00 22.90 4.12
CA VAL A 53 3.29 23.10 4.79
C VAL A 53 3.08 23.83 6.11
N MET A 54 2.29 24.90 6.12
CA MET A 54 2.15 25.80 7.26
C MET A 54 0.91 25.50 8.08
N MET A 55 1.08 24.70 9.12
CA MET A 55 0.01 24.38 10.07
C MET A 55 0.51 24.58 11.52
N PRO A 56 -0.40 24.93 12.45
CA PRO A 56 -0.06 25.04 13.86
C PRO A 56 0.34 23.68 14.46
N GLU A 57 1.11 23.71 15.53
CA GLU A 57 1.60 22.59 16.34
C GLU A 57 2.54 21.63 15.60
N LEU A 58 2.16 21.04 14.51
CA LEU A 58 2.94 20.15 13.68
C LEU A 58 2.77 20.56 12.21
N ASP A 59 3.80 21.15 11.66
CA ASP A 59 3.84 21.58 10.27
C ASP A 59 3.93 20.39 9.29
N GLY A 60 3.81 20.66 7.99
CA GLY A 60 3.86 19.63 6.97
C GLY A 60 5.18 18.88 6.92
N TYR A 61 6.30 19.51 7.26
CA TYR A 61 7.62 18.84 7.32
C TYR A 61 7.67 17.83 8.46
N GLY A 62 7.18 18.20 9.64
CA GLY A 62 7.07 17.28 10.78
C GLY A 62 6.12 16.12 10.52
N VAL A 63 5.04 16.37 9.76
CA VAL A 63 4.15 15.28 9.29
C VAL A 63 4.93 14.32 8.39
N LEU A 64 5.63 14.82 7.39
CA LEU A 64 6.40 13.99 6.46
C LEU A 64 7.47 13.16 7.20
N GLU A 65 8.21 13.78 8.10
CA GLU A 65 9.22 13.09 8.93
C GLU A 65 8.60 11.94 9.74
N ALA A 66 7.46 12.21 10.41
CA ALA A 66 6.74 11.19 11.17
C ALA A 66 6.24 10.02 10.30
N LEU A 67 5.81 10.28 9.06
CA LEU A 67 5.39 9.25 8.13
C LEU A 67 6.57 8.46 7.55
N ARG A 68 7.70 9.10 7.29
CA ARG A 68 8.92 8.44 6.79
C ARG A 68 9.59 7.56 7.86
N ALA A 69 9.44 7.91 9.14
CA ALA A 69 9.94 7.11 10.27
C ALA A 69 9.14 5.82 10.51
N ASP A 70 7.91 5.72 10.00
CA ASP A 70 7.04 4.55 10.18
C ASP A 70 7.06 3.67 8.93
N PRO A 71 7.55 2.40 9.02
CA PRO A 71 7.61 1.50 7.86
C PRO A 71 6.27 1.30 7.12
N ALA A 72 5.14 1.46 7.81
CA ALA A 72 3.81 1.27 7.22
C ALA A 72 3.40 2.44 6.31
N THR A 73 3.97 3.64 6.50
CA THR A 73 3.66 4.87 5.76
C THR A 73 4.86 5.47 5.04
N ALA A 74 6.08 4.94 5.29
CA ALA A 74 7.33 5.49 4.77
C ALA A 74 7.38 5.65 3.24
N ARG A 75 6.62 4.84 2.50
CA ARG A 75 6.57 4.86 1.03
C ARG A 75 5.34 5.55 0.46
N THR A 76 4.44 6.04 1.30
CA THR A 76 3.24 6.74 0.84
C THR A 76 3.65 8.02 0.12
N PRO A 77 3.25 8.21 -1.15
CA PRO A 77 3.52 9.44 -1.89
C PRO A 77 3.01 10.67 -1.14
N PHE A 78 3.80 11.75 -1.15
CA PHE A 78 3.54 12.94 -0.36
C PHE A 78 3.69 14.21 -1.20
N ILE A 79 2.64 15.01 -1.28
CA ILE A 79 2.58 16.28 -2.00
C ILE A 79 2.38 17.40 -1.00
N PHE A 80 3.25 18.40 -1.01
CA PHE A 80 3.08 19.61 -0.24
C PHE A 80 2.19 20.65 -0.96
N LEU A 81 1.37 21.35 -0.18
CA LEU A 81 0.72 22.59 -0.57
C LEU A 81 1.45 23.76 0.10
N THR A 82 1.90 24.75 -0.67
CA THR A 82 2.69 25.89 -0.17
C THR A 82 2.04 27.22 -0.54
N ALA A 83 2.12 28.23 0.30
CA ALA A 83 1.62 29.56 -0.04
C ALA A 83 2.51 30.25 -1.08
N ARG A 84 1.89 31.10 -1.91
CA ARG A 84 2.61 31.93 -2.90
C ARG A 84 3.48 32.95 -2.19
N GLY A 85 4.79 32.94 -2.49
CA GLY A 85 5.76 33.88 -1.88
C GLY A 85 6.53 33.31 -0.69
N GLU A 86 6.11 32.19 -0.14
CA GLU A 86 6.97 31.40 0.73
C GLU A 86 8.04 30.75 -0.16
N ARG A 87 9.30 30.86 0.29
CA ARG A 87 10.35 29.99 -0.23
C ARG A 87 10.32 28.75 0.66
N PRO A 88 9.54 27.70 0.31
CA PRO A 88 9.69 26.47 1.04
C PRO A 88 11.15 26.09 0.92
N ASP A 89 11.75 25.60 1.97
CA ASP A 89 13.04 24.96 1.81
C ASP A 89 12.81 23.67 1.03
N VAL A 90 12.59 23.85 -0.29
CA VAL A 90 12.34 22.76 -1.24
C VAL A 90 13.43 21.72 -1.11
N ARG A 91 14.67 22.14 -0.77
CA ARG A 91 15.79 21.23 -0.50
C ARG A 91 15.54 20.40 0.76
N ALA A 92 15.08 21.04 1.86
CA ALA A 92 14.79 20.30 3.09
C ALA A 92 13.69 19.26 2.86
N GLY A 93 12.58 19.65 2.25
CA GLY A 93 11.50 18.71 1.96
C GLY A 93 11.84 17.62 0.94
N MET A 94 12.62 17.94 -0.09
CA MET A 94 13.12 16.92 -1.04
C MET A 94 14.10 15.96 -0.34
N ASN A 95 14.96 16.46 0.55
CA ASN A 95 15.85 15.62 1.37
C ASN A 95 15.07 14.74 2.36
N LEU A 96 13.90 15.19 2.83
CA LEU A 96 12.98 14.41 3.67
C LEU A 96 12.15 13.41 2.86
N GLY A 97 12.22 13.45 1.51
CA GLY A 97 11.52 12.51 0.65
C GLY A 97 10.10 12.92 0.24
N ALA A 98 9.83 14.23 0.13
CA ALA A 98 8.63 14.71 -0.54
C ALA A 98 8.68 14.37 -2.04
N ASP A 99 7.51 14.06 -2.60
CA ASP A 99 7.42 13.67 -4.01
C ASP A 99 7.08 14.85 -4.91
N ASP A 100 6.38 15.87 -4.38
CA ASP A 100 5.97 17.06 -5.14
C ASP A 100 5.60 18.26 -4.26
N TYR A 101 5.50 19.44 -4.91
CA TYR A 101 5.08 20.72 -4.33
C TYR A 101 4.10 21.42 -5.25
N LEU A 102 2.96 21.86 -4.70
CA LEU A 102 1.97 22.67 -5.39
C LEU A 102 1.78 24.01 -4.67
N THR A 103 1.81 25.10 -5.42
CA THR A 103 1.63 26.45 -4.85
C THR A 103 0.15 26.84 -4.78
N LYS A 104 -0.29 27.32 -3.62
CA LYS A 104 -1.64 27.88 -3.42
C LYS A 104 -1.77 29.25 -4.12
N PRO A 105 -2.91 29.60 -4.76
CA PRO A 105 -4.09 28.75 -4.95
C PRO A 105 -3.84 27.62 -5.96
N VAL A 106 -4.21 26.40 -5.60
CA VAL A 106 -3.97 25.21 -6.43
C VAL A 106 -5.05 25.10 -7.50
N ALA A 107 -4.65 25.12 -8.75
CA ALA A 107 -5.58 24.81 -9.84
C ALA A 107 -6.00 23.35 -9.82
N LYS A 108 -7.30 23.08 -10.04
CA LYS A 108 -7.83 21.70 -10.06
C LYS A 108 -7.03 20.78 -10.97
N ALA A 109 -6.67 21.27 -12.17
CA ALA A 109 -5.93 20.49 -13.15
C ALA A 109 -4.54 20.07 -12.65
N ASP A 110 -3.81 20.99 -11.99
CA ASP A 110 -2.47 20.75 -11.48
C ASP A 110 -2.50 19.76 -10.30
N LEU A 111 -3.46 19.91 -9.40
CA LEU A 111 -3.67 18.97 -8.29
C LEU A 111 -3.89 17.54 -8.81
N LEU A 112 -4.81 17.37 -9.75
CA LEU A 112 -5.14 16.06 -10.29
C LEU A 112 -3.99 15.45 -11.10
N ALA A 113 -3.28 16.28 -11.87
CA ALA A 113 -2.10 15.83 -12.62
C ALA A 113 -1.00 15.32 -11.67
N ALA A 114 -0.69 16.08 -10.63
CA ALA A 114 0.30 15.68 -9.62
C ALA A 114 -0.10 14.39 -8.91
N ILE A 115 -1.33 14.28 -8.41
CA ILE A 115 -1.83 13.07 -7.73
C ILE A 115 -1.72 11.85 -8.64
N ARG A 116 -2.25 11.92 -9.88
CA ARG A 116 -2.22 10.79 -10.82
C ARG A 116 -0.78 10.39 -11.17
N ALA A 117 0.12 11.34 -11.36
CA ALA A 117 1.52 11.07 -11.66
C ALA A 117 2.23 10.34 -10.50
N ARG A 118 1.99 10.77 -9.26
CA ARG A 118 2.60 10.13 -8.06
C ARG A 118 2.03 8.74 -7.79
N LEU A 119 0.71 8.56 -7.92
CA LEU A 119 0.09 7.24 -7.80
C LEU A 119 0.62 6.26 -8.87
N ALA A 120 0.70 6.70 -10.12
CA ALA A 120 1.25 5.88 -11.20
C ALA A 120 2.71 5.48 -10.94
N ARG A 121 3.55 6.42 -10.48
CA ARG A 121 4.95 6.14 -10.11
C ARG A 121 5.05 5.15 -8.96
N ALA A 122 4.26 5.33 -7.89
CA ALA A 122 4.23 4.41 -6.76
C ALA A 122 3.80 3.00 -7.19
N ALA A 123 2.80 2.88 -8.06
CA ALA A 123 2.36 1.61 -8.62
C ALA A 123 3.46 0.93 -9.47
N GLN A 124 4.21 1.70 -10.26
CA GLN A 124 5.35 1.18 -11.04
C GLN A 124 6.48 0.69 -10.13
N GLN A 125 6.84 1.45 -9.11
CA GLN A 125 7.84 1.05 -8.12
C GLN A 125 7.43 -0.22 -7.37
N ALA A 126 6.16 -0.28 -6.94
CA ALA A 126 5.62 -1.47 -6.29
C ALA A 126 5.64 -2.72 -7.19
N ARG A 127 5.43 -2.55 -8.51
CA ARG A 127 5.53 -3.64 -9.49
C ARG A 127 6.99 -4.06 -9.73
N ALA A 128 7.91 -3.11 -9.81
CA ALA A 128 9.34 -3.39 -9.98
C ALA A 128 9.95 -4.13 -8.77
N GLU A 129 9.44 -3.85 -7.57
CA GLU A 129 9.83 -4.50 -6.32
C GLU A 129 9.11 -5.85 -6.10
N PHE A 130 8.08 -6.16 -6.89
CA PHE A 130 7.38 -7.45 -6.82
C PHE A 130 8.22 -8.52 -7.50
N ASN A 131 9.16 -9.07 -6.76
CA ASN A 131 10.03 -10.16 -7.20
C ASN A 131 9.94 -11.32 -6.21
N PRO A 132 8.96 -12.24 -6.38
CA PRO A 132 8.79 -13.36 -5.47
C PRO A 132 10.00 -14.30 -5.56
N ASP A 133 10.58 -14.63 -4.41
CA ASP A 133 11.66 -15.59 -4.29
C ASP A 133 11.12 -17.03 -4.19
N PHE A 134 11.27 -17.78 -5.27
CA PHE A 134 10.87 -19.18 -5.35
C PHE A 134 11.95 -20.17 -4.93
N SER A 135 13.08 -19.73 -4.42
CA SER A 135 14.19 -20.61 -4.03
C SER A 135 13.86 -21.49 -2.82
N SER A 136 12.90 -21.09 -1.98
CA SER A 136 12.54 -21.80 -0.76
C SER A 136 11.06 -21.65 -0.40
N ALA A 137 10.47 -22.73 0.12
CA ALA A 137 9.12 -22.72 0.69
C ALA A 137 9.07 -22.22 2.15
N ALA A 138 10.22 -22.03 2.80
CA ALA A 138 10.28 -21.63 4.20
C ALA A 138 9.54 -20.32 4.53
N PRO A 139 9.55 -19.26 3.69
CA PRO A 139 8.74 -18.07 3.93
C PRO A 139 7.24 -18.36 4.02
N LEU A 140 6.72 -19.26 3.18
CA LEU A 140 5.30 -19.66 3.19
C LEU A 140 4.94 -20.42 4.49
N GLY A 141 5.84 -21.32 4.92
CA GLY A 141 5.67 -22.03 6.19
C GLY A 141 5.56 -21.07 7.38
N ARG A 142 6.47 -20.08 7.45
CA ARG A 142 6.47 -19.08 8.53
C ARG A 142 5.26 -18.12 8.46
N ALA A 143 4.92 -17.64 7.26
CA ALA A 143 3.86 -16.67 7.08
C ALA A 143 2.46 -17.22 7.39
N PHE A 144 2.23 -18.50 7.09
CA PHE A 144 0.91 -19.12 7.16
C PHE A 144 0.80 -20.27 8.15
N GLY A 145 1.87 -20.62 8.87
CA GLY A 145 1.87 -21.78 9.78
C GLY A 145 1.74 -23.12 9.08
N LEU A 146 2.17 -23.23 7.82
CA LEU A 146 2.08 -24.46 7.04
C LEU A 146 3.21 -25.42 7.38
N THR A 147 2.93 -26.73 7.33
CA THR A 147 3.98 -27.74 7.40
C THR A 147 4.94 -27.61 6.19
N PRO A 148 6.20 -28.04 6.30
CA PRO A 148 7.16 -27.93 5.20
C PRO A 148 6.62 -28.51 3.89
N ARG A 149 5.94 -29.64 3.96
CA ARG A 149 5.40 -30.33 2.77
C ARG A 149 4.24 -29.57 2.11
N VAL A 150 3.36 -28.98 2.90
CA VAL A 150 2.24 -28.18 2.42
C VAL A 150 2.76 -26.87 1.82
N ALA A 151 3.77 -26.25 2.44
CA ALA A 151 4.44 -25.08 1.92
C ALA A 151 5.13 -25.33 0.56
N GLU A 152 5.76 -26.51 0.36
CA GLU A 152 6.32 -26.90 -0.94
C GLU A 152 5.25 -27.02 -2.02
N VAL A 153 4.10 -27.64 -1.71
CA VAL A 153 2.98 -27.69 -2.66
C VAL A 153 2.53 -26.28 -3.04
N LEU A 154 2.36 -25.40 -2.06
CA LEU A 154 1.95 -24.01 -2.32
C LEU A 154 3.00 -23.24 -3.14
N LEU A 155 4.30 -23.47 -2.90
CA LEU A 155 5.39 -22.87 -3.67
C LEU A 155 5.29 -23.20 -5.17
N TRP A 156 5.06 -24.46 -5.51
CA TRP A 156 4.92 -24.90 -6.91
C TRP A 156 3.61 -24.38 -7.53
N VAL A 157 2.54 -24.34 -6.74
CA VAL A 157 1.26 -23.74 -7.17
C VAL A 157 1.42 -22.25 -7.45
N ALA A 158 2.18 -21.52 -6.63
CA ALA A 158 2.48 -20.11 -6.85
C ALA A 158 3.29 -19.86 -8.13
N GLN A 159 4.06 -20.84 -8.58
CA GLN A 159 4.77 -20.83 -9.86
C GLN A 159 3.88 -21.25 -11.06
N GLY A 160 2.57 -21.41 -10.84
CA GLY A 160 1.62 -21.77 -11.90
C GLY A 160 1.56 -23.25 -12.24
N LYS A 161 2.21 -24.16 -11.50
CA LYS A 161 2.20 -25.59 -11.76
C LYS A 161 0.84 -26.22 -11.47
N THR A 162 0.38 -27.11 -12.34
CA THR A 162 -0.83 -27.93 -12.17
C THR A 162 -0.62 -29.04 -11.13
N ASN A 163 -1.71 -29.64 -10.64
CA ASN A 163 -1.60 -30.74 -9.68
C ASN A 163 -0.79 -31.95 -10.19
N PRO A 164 -0.96 -32.39 -11.46
CA PRO A 164 -0.10 -33.44 -12.03
C PRO A 164 1.39 -33.06 -12.03
N GLU A 165 1.73 -31.83 -12.42
CA GLU A 165 3.12 -31.36 -12.41
C GLU A 165 3.70 -31.29 -10.99
N VAL A 166 2.93 -30.76 -10.03
CA VAL A 166 3.36 -30.74 -8.61
C VAL A 166 3.55 -32.15 -8.08
N ALA A 167 2.66 -33.08 -8.42
CA ALA A 167 2.76 -34.49 -8.04
C ALA A 167 4.05 -35.10 -8.56
N ALA A 168 4.36 -34.89 -9.85
CA ALA A 168 5.61 -35.38 -10.48
C ALA A 168 6.87 -34.75 -9.85
N ILE A 169 6.88 -33.44 -9.63
CA ILE A 169 8.01 -32.72 -9.03
C ILE A 169 8.30 -33.20 -7.60
N LEU A 170 7.25 -33.39 -6.81
CA LEU A 170 7.37 -33.72 -5.39
C LEU A 170 7.40 -35.27 -5.11
N GLY A 171 7.23 -36.09 -6.14
CA GLY A 171 7.19 -37.54 -5.99
C GLY A 171 6.01 -38.07 -5.16
N ILE A 172 4.84 -37.48 -5.30
CA ILE A 172 3.59 -37.83 -4.59
C ILE A 172 2.43 -38.03 -5.56
N SER A 173 1.31 -38.58 -5.07
CA SER A 173 0.11 -38.73 -5.91
C SER A 173 -0.63 -37.39 -6.09
N GLU A 174 -1.36 -37.23 -7.20
CA GLU A 174 -2.23 -36.07 -7.40
C GLU A 174 -3.31 -35.92 -6.32
N SER A 175 -3.79 -37.04 -5.79
CA SER A 175 -4.74 -37.05 -4.68
C SER A 175 -4.13 -36.43 -3.40
N THR A 176 -2.84 -36.67 -3.16
CA THR A 176 -2.09 -36.04 -2.07
C THR A 176 -1.94 -34.55 -2.30
N VAL A 177 -1.62 -34.11 -3.53
CA VAL A 177 -1.56 -32.66 -3.88
C VAL A 177 -2.91 -32.00 -3.64
N LYS A 178 -4.02 -32.60 -4.07
CA LYS A 178 -5.38 -32.09 -3.83
C LYS A 178 -5.67 -31.96 -2.33
N LYS A 179 -5.29 -32.96 -1.52
CA LYS A 179 -5.45 -32.90 -0.06
C LYS A 179 -4.65 -31.75 0.55
N HIS A 180 -3.38 -31.56 0.17
CA HIS A 180 -2.57 -30.43 0.65
C HIS A 180 -3.13 -29.09 0.18
N MET A 181 -3.68 -29.01 -1.03
CA MET A 181 -4.34 -27.78 -1.48
C MET A 181 -5.59 -27.43 -0.68
N LEU A 182 -6.40 -28.41 -0.27
CA LEU A 182 -7.53 -28.16 0.64
C LEU A 182 -7.05 -27.63 2.01
N GLU A 183 -5.96 -28.20 2.53
CA GLU A 183 -5.32 -27.72 3.76
C GLU A 183 -4.82 -26.28 3.61
N VAL A 184 -4.17 -25.94 2.48
CA VAL A 184 -3.75 -24.58 2.16
C VAL A 184 -4.95 -23.63 2.16
N LEU A 185 -6.03 -23.95 1.43
CA LEU A 185 -7.21 -23.09 1.33
C LEU A 185 -7.82 -22.84 2.71
N ALA A 186 -7.96 -23.88 3.52
CA ALA A 186 -8.49 -23.78 4.88
C ALA A 186 -7.58 -22.92 5.78
N THR A 187 -6.26 -23.15 5.75
CA THR A 187 -5.32 -22.44 6.60
C THR A 187 -5.21 -20.95 6.22
N LEU A 188 -5.22 -20.64 4.92
CA LEU A 188 -5.17 -19.26 4.43
C LEU A 188 -6.54 -18.54 4.52
N GLY A 189 -7.63 -19.24 4.80
CA GLY A 189 -8.97 -18.67 4.82
C GLY A 189 -9.43 -18.17 3.46
N VAL A 190 -9.10 -18.88 2.38
CA VAL A 190 -9.45 -18.53 1.00
C VAL A 190 -10.17 -19.67 0.29
N GLU A 191 -11.06 -19.33 -0.63
CA GLU A 191 -11.92 -20.31 -1.30
C GLU A 191 -11.35 -20.82 -2.64
N THR A 192 -10.42 -20.09 -3.23
CA THR A 192 -9.91 -20.40 -4.58
C THR A 192 -8.41 -20.59 -4.63
N ARG A 193 -7.96 -21.45 -5.55
CA ARG A 193 -6.55 -21.62 -5.87
C ARG A 193 -5.88 -20.29 -6.24
N THR A 194 -6.55 -19.45 -7.01
CA THR A 194 -6.03 -18.15 -7.44
C THR A 194 -5.80 -17.23 -6.24
N ALA A 195 -6.71 -17.20 -5.27
CA ALA A 195 -6.54 -16.44 -4.04
C ALA A 195 -5.36 -16.95 -3.19
N ALA A 196 -5.20 -18.27 -3.08
CA ALA A 196 -4.05 -18.88 -2.41
C ALA A 196 -2.72 -18.55 -3.13
N THR A 197 -2.70 -18.57 -4.45
CA THR A 197 -1.55 -18.18 -5.27
C THR A 197 -1.15 -16.72 -5.00
N LEU A 198 -2.12 -15.80 -5.00
CA LEU A 198 -1.85 -14.39 -4.74
C LEU A 198 -1.24 -14.17 -3.35
N ARG A 199 -1.82 -14.78 -2.31
CA ARG A 199 -1.28 -14.74 -0.94
C ARG A 199 0.14 -15.29 -0.85
N ALA A 200 0.42 -16.39 -1.55
CA ALA A 200 1.76 -16.98 -1.60
C ALA A 200 2.77 -16.03 -2.26
N LEU A 201 2.40 -15.41 -3.38
CA LEU A 201 3.26 -14.46 -4.09
C LEU A 201 3.57 -13.22 -3.24
N GLU A 202 2.60 -12.70 -2.49
CA GLU A 202 2.82 -11.60 -1.54
C GLU A 202 3.85 -12.00 -0.46
N ALA A 203 3.69 -13.16 0.15
CA ALA A 203 4.61 -13.65 1.18
C ALA A 203 6.02 -13.92 0.65
N LEU A 204 6.14 -14.44 -0.58
CA LEU A 204 7.42 -14.69 -1.25
C LEU A 204 8.12 -13.41 -1.70
N SER A 205 7.38 -12.31 -1.88
CA SER A 205 7.92 -10.98 -2.20
C SER A 205 8.32 -10.18 -0.96
N GLY A 206 8.26 -10.77 0.24
CA GLY A 206 8.59 -10.10 1.50
C GLY A 206 7.54 -9.09 1.97
N ARG A 207 6.36 -9.07 1.35
CA ARG A 207 5.22 -8.28 1.82
C ARG A 207 4.48 -9.02 2.93
N PRO A 208 4.09 -8.33 4.02
CA PRO A 208 3.17 -8.94 4.96
C PRO A 208 1.86 -9.27 4.24
N PRO A 209 1.27 -10.47 4.47
CA PRO A 209 0.03 -10.86 3.83
C PRO A 209 -1.05 -9.82 4.15
N SER A 210 -1.75 -9.34 3.11
CA SER A 210 -2.90 -8.46 3.28
C SER A 210 -3.91 -9.16 4.20
N SER A 211 -4.21 -8.54 5.35
CA SER A 211 -5.21 -9.06 6.28
C SER A 211 -6.54 -9.13 5.54
N GLY A 212 -7.02 -10.34 5.29
CA GLY A 212 -8.29 -10.57 4.65
C GLY A 212 -9.39 -9.82 5.39
N VAL A 213 -10.24 -9.17 4.62
CA VAL A 213 -11.51 -8.61 5.09
C VAL A 213 -12.25 -9.73 5.83
N SER A 214 -12.41 -9.60 7.14
CA SER A 214 -13.31 -10.46 7.90
C SER A 214 -14.72 -10.26 7.34
N PRO A 215 -15.44 -11.32 6.96
CA PRO A 215 -16.84 -11.18 6.66
C PRO A 215 -17.56 -10.79 7.95
N HIS A 216 -18.09 -9.58 7.99
CA HIS A 216 -19.08 -9.21 9.01
C HIS A 216 -20.35 -10.05 8.76
N TYR A 217 -20.67 -10.87 9.73
CA TYR A 217 -22.04 -11.33 9.98
C TYR A 217 -22.84 -10.22 10.63
#